data_93715f764b1150ed85682a53b27cf8c3
#
_entry.id   93715f764b1150ed85682a53b27cf8c3
#
_cell.length_a   1.000
_cell.length_b   1.000
_cell.length_c   1.000
_cell.angle_alpha   90.00
_cell.angle_beta   90.00
_cell.angle_gamma   90.00
#
_symmetry.space_group_name_H-M   'P 1'
#
loop_
_entity.id
_entity.type
_entity.pdbx_description
1 polymer ?
#
loop_
_entity_poly.entity_id
_entity_poly.type
_entity_poly.pdbx_seq_one_letter_code
_entity_poly.pdbx_strand_id
1 'polypeptide(L)'
;IGYVRGILKGDGIDGYVINGRGNKINVPRGSSDAALLQHHVDRSKLFVMDRLSNHDHLDAERIARAIEFTRFPASTVEPDDDGNEEGSLVRAADLIGQLGDPQYLRKANALYYEFEEVGLNRQLGYESPADLTELYPQFYWKTVSPHVQTAIRYLNVTSSGRQWIANLYSNVFRAERDLSLTGPER
;
A
#
# COMPACT_ATOMS: atom_id res chain seq x y z
N ILE A 1 -0.35 -5.77 -8.22
CA ILE A 1 -0.19 -7.06 -8.92
C ILE A 1 -0.35 -8.23 -7.96
N GLY A 2 0.36 -8.26 -6.85
CA GLY A 2 0.34 -9.39 -5.91
C GLY A 2 -1.02 -9.80 -5.34
N TYR A 3 -1.99 -8.92 -5.35
CA TYR A 3 -3.38 -9.22 -4.98
C TYR A 3 -4.14 -10.04 -6.04
N VAL A 4 -3.70 -10.00 -7.30
CA VAL A 4 -4.44 -10.62 -8.40
C VAL A 4 -4.33 -12.15 -8.32
N ARG A 5 -5.48 -12.82 -8.30
CA ARG A 5 -5.57 -14.27 -8.32
C ARG A 5 -5.29 -14.81 -9.71
N GLY A 6 -4.60 -15.95 -9.78
CA GLY A 6 -4.25 -16.58 -11.05
C GLY A 6 -3.12 -15.90 -11.82
N ILE A 7 -2.40 -14.96 -11.22
CA ILE A 7 -1.31 -14.24 -11.89
C ILE A 7 0.00 -15.00 -11.91
N LEU A 8 0.25 -15.85 -10.92
CA LEU A 8 1.45 -16.68 -10.83
C LEU A 8 1.21 -18.05 -11.45
N LYS A 9 2.24 -18.64 -12.06
CA LYS A 9 2.17 -19.95 -12.72
C LYS A 9 1.68 -21.07 -11.81
N GLY A 10 1.86 -20.97 -10.52
CA GLY A 10 1.41 -21.98 -9.56
C GLY A 10 0.02 -21.74 -9.00
N ASP A 11 -0.63 -20.63 -9.31
CA ASP A 11 -1.98 -20.33 -8.85
C ASP A 11 -3.01 -21.27 -9.52
N GLY A 12 -3.98 -21.74 -8.77
CA GLY A 12 -5.02 -22.62 -9.30
C GLY A 12 -6.00 -23.10 -8.25
N ILE A 13 -6.70 -24.19 -8.57
CA ILE A 13 -7.73 -24.79 -7.72
C ILE A 13 -7.16 -25.20 -6.35
N ASP A 14 -5.88 -25.60 -6.30
CA ASP A 14 -5.20 -26.04 -5.08
C ASP A 14 -4.70 -24.88 -4.21
N GLY A 15 -5.03 -23.64 -4.57
CA GLY A 15 -4.64 -22.44 -3.83
C GLY A 15 -3.72 -21.49 -4.61
N TYR A 16 -3.28 -20.45 -3.91
CA TYR A 16 -2.49 -19.34 -4.47
C TYR A 16 -1.07 -19.37 -3.89
N VAL A 17 -0.07 -19.29 -4.76
CA VAL A 17 1.35 -19.24 -4.37
C VAL A 17 1.62 -17.98 -3.56
N ILE A 18 2.32 -18.11 -2.42
CA ILE A 18 2.59 -17.00 -1.50
C ILE A 18 4.07 -16.64 -1.37
N ASN A 19 4.96 -17.52 -1.79
CA ASN A 19 6.42 -17.28 -1.71
C ASN A 19 7.20 -18.09 -2.75
N GLY A 20 8.50 -17.78 -2.88
CA GLY A 20 9.42 -18.45 -3.81
C GLY A 20 9.68 -19.94 -3.54
N ARG A 21 9.22 -20.47 -2.39
CA ARG A 21 9.29 -21.92 -2.08
C ARG A 21 8.10 -22.69 -2.64
N GLY A 22 7.16 -22.02 -3.32
CA GLY A 22 5.96 -22.64 -3.86
C GLY A 22 4.87 -22.95 -2.82
N ASN A 23 4.99 -22.44 -1.59
CA ASN A 23 3.93 -22.59 -0.59
C ASN A 23 2.66 -21.92 -1.10
N LYS A 24 1.51 -22.53 -0.81
CA LYS A 24 0.20 -22.05 -1.21
C LYS A 24 -0.71 -21.81 -0.03
N ILE A 25 -1.65 -20.89 -0.18
CA ILE A 25 -2.79 -20.74 0.71
C ILE A 25 -4.09 -20.93 -0.05
N ASN A 26 -5.07 -21.46 0.64
CA ASN A 26 -6.44 -21.49 0.16
C ASN A 26 -7.16 -20.23 0.61
N VAL A 27 -7.80 -19.57 -0.33
CA VAL A 27 -8.64 -18.39 -0.06
C VAL A 27 -10.10 -18.84 -0.07
N PRO A 28 -10.88 -18.59 0.98
CA PRO A 28 -12.29 -18.98 1.03
C PRO A 28 -13.07 -18.44 -0.17
N ARG A 29 -14.08 -19.21 -0.61
CA ARG A 29 -14.96 -18.76 -1.70
C ARG A 29 -15.72 -17.52 -1.26
N GLY A 30 -15.69 -16.47 -2.09
CA GLY A 30 -16.34 -15.19 -1.80
C GLY A 30 -15.47 -14.18 -1.07
N SER A 31 -14.24 -14.55 -0.67
CA SER A 31 -13.27 -13.59 -0.15
C SER A 31 -12.90 -12.54 -1.18
N SER A 32 -12.60 -11.34 -0.72
CA SER A 32 -12.05 -10.26 -1.54
C SER A 32 -10.58 -10.55 -1.90
N ASP A 33 -9.98 -9.70 -2.74
CA ASP A 33 -8.55 -9.78 -3.04
C ASP A 33 -7.68 -9.42 -1.82
N ALA A 34 -8.25 -8.78 -0.79
CA ALA A 34 -7.60 -8.54 0.49
C ALA A 34 -7.11 -9.81 1.19
N ALA A 35 -7.70 -10.97 0.92
CA ALA A 35 -7.22 -12.26 1.43
C ALA A 35 -5.75 -12.55 1.05
N LEU A 36 -5.19 -11.89 0.03
CA LEU A 36 -3.80 -11.97 -0.35
C LEU A 36 -2.94 -10.80 0.18
N LEU A 37 -3.51 -9.91 1.00
CA LEU A 37 -2.85 -8.71 1.52
C LEU A 37 -1.48 -9.01 2.17
N GLN A 38 -1.42 -10.01 3.04
CA GLN A 38 -0.18 -10.37 3.74
C GLN A 38 0.92 -10.91 2.81
N HIS A 39 0.55 -11.34 1.61
CA HIS A 39 1.44 -11.99 0.64
C HIS A 39 1.68 -11.17 -0.63
N HIS A 40 1.00 -10.03 -0.79
CA HIS A 40 0.99 -9.28 -2.05
C HIS A 40 2.37 -8.80 -2.50
N VAL A 41 3.25 -8.42 -1.57
CA VAL A 41 4.62 -7.99 -1.88
C VAL A 41 5.43 -9.16 -2.42
N ASP A 42 5.44 -10.29 -1.72
CA ASP A 42 6.19 -11.48 -2.15
C ASP A 42 5.66 -12.01 -3.50
N ARG A 43 4.35 -12.02 -3.68
CA ARG A 43 3.71 -12.38 -4.95
C ARG A 43 4.07 -11.40 -6.08
N SER A 44 4.13 -10.09 -5.79
CA SER A 44 4.56 -9.08 -6.77
C SER A 44 6.01 -9.29 -7.19
N LYS A 45 6.90 -9.61 -6.26
CA LYS A 45 8.29 -9.93 -6.54
C LYS A 45 8.41 -11.19 -7.41
N LEU A 46 7.66 -12.25 -7.08
CA LEU A 46 7.64 -13.48 -7.89
C LEU A 46 7.16 -13.20 -9.32
N PHE A 47 6.11 -12.39 -9.48
CA PHE A 47 5.62 -12.00 -10.79
C PHE A 47 6.69 -11.28 -11.62
N VAL A 48 7.39 -10.32 -11.02
CA VAL A 48 8.47 -9.58 -11.68
C VAL A 48 9.60 -10.52 -12.08
N MET A 49 10.04 -11.39 -11.18
CA MET A 49 11.10 -12.36 -11.45
C MET A 49 10.70 -13.32 -12.60
N ASP A 50 9.47 -13.81 -12.61
CA ASP A 50 9.01 -14.70 -13.70
C ASP A 50 8.90 -13.99 -15.05
N ARG A 51 8.48 -12.73 -15.07
CA ARG A 51 8.20 -12.01 -16.30
C ARG A 51 9.38 -11.24 -16.88
N LEU A 52 10.29 -10.79 -16.05
CA LEU A 52 11.34 -9.85 -16.44
C LEU A 52 12.77 -10.42 -16.35
N SER A 53 12.97 -11.63 -15.78
CA SER A 53 14.31 -12.21 -15.63
C SER A 53 15.09 -12.42 -16.94
N ASN A 54 14.38 -12.51 -18.06
CA ASN A 54 14.97 -12.66 -19.39
C ASN A 54 14.85 -11.39 -20.24
N HIS A 55 14.60 -10.24 -19.63
CA HIS A 55 14.43 -8.99 -20.38
C HIS A 55 15.76 -8.23 -20.44
N ASP A 56 16.27 -7.94 -21.64
CA ASP A 56 17.61 -7.39 -21.87
C ASP A 56 17.84 -5.99 -21.26
N HIS A 57 16.77 -5.23 -21.00
CA HIS A 57 16.85 -3.84 -20.56
C HIS A 57 16.24 -3.59 -19.17
N LEU A 58 15.74 -4.63 -18.48
CA LEU A 58 15.12 -4.50 -17.18
C LEU A 58 15.81 -5.44 -16.19
N ASP A 59 16.23 -4.86 -15.06
CA ASP A 59 16.78 -5.61 -13.93
C ASP A 59 15.65 -6.05 -13.00
N ALA A 60 15.23 -7.31 -13.14
CA ALA A 60 14.14 -7.87 -12.34
C ALA A 60 14.44 -7.90 -10.85
N GLU A 61 15.71 -8.13 -10.45
CA GLU A 61 16.12 -8.15 -9.05
C GLU A 61 16.05 -6.74 -8.44
N ARG A 62 16.52 -5.73 -9.16
CA ARG A 62 16.44 -4.33 -8.75
C ARG A 62 14.99 -3.90 -8.54
N ILE A 63 14.10 -4.25 -9.49
CA ILE A 63 12.66 -3.97 -9.37
C ILE A 63 12.06 -4.71 -8.17
N ALA A 64 12.40 -5.98 -7.96
CA ALA A 64 11.92 -6.77 -6.84
C ALA A 64 12.38 -6.20 -5.48
N ARG A 65 13.62 -5.68 -5.39
CA ARG A 65 14.11 -4.96 -4.20
C ARG A 65 13.29 -3.70 -3.93
N ALA A 66 13.01 -2.90 -4.97
CA ALA A 66 12.20 -1.69 -4.82
C ALA A 66 10.76 -2.00 -4.36
N ILE A 67 10.16 -3.09 -4.84
CA ILE A 67 8.83 -3.54 -4.43
C ILE A 67 8.77 -3.88 -2.93
N GLU A 68 9.86 -4.39 -2.33
CA GLU A 68 9.89 -4.69 -0.89
C GLU A 68 9.58 -3.47 -0.02
N PHE A 69 9.93 -2.27 -0.47
CA PHE A 69 9.64 -1.02 0.25
C PHE A 69 8.15 -0.68 0.36
N THR A 70 7.29 -1.31 -0.43
CA THR A 70 5.82 -1.11 -0.35
C THR A 70 5.14 -2.01 0.69
N ARG A 71 5.90 -2.83 1.43
CA ARG A 71 5.34 -3.69 2.48
C ARG A 71 4.71 -2.87 3.60
N PHE A 72 3.47 -3.22 3.95
CA PHE A 72 2.74 -2.58 5.04
C PHE A 72 2.21 -3.66 6.02
N PRO A 73 2.26 -3.45 7.33
CA PRO A 73 2.96 -2.35 8.04
C PRO A 73 4.45 -2.31 7.64
N ALA A 74 5.03 -1.11 7.67
CA ALA A 74 6.39 -0.91 7.17
C ALA A 74 7.34 -1.98 7.75
N SER A 75 8.02 -2.70 6.87
CA SER A 75 9.13 -3.53 7.31
C SER A 75 10.19 -2.62 7.94
N THR A 76 10.84 -3.11 8.98
CA THR A 76 11.99 -2.47 9.63
C THR A 76 13.24 -2.42 8.74
N VAL A 77 13.07 -2.60 7.42
CA VAL A 77 14.13 -2.35 6.45
C VAL A 77 14.28 -0.85 6.38
N GLU A 78 15.10 -0.33 7.28
CA GLU A 78 15.70 0.99 7.11
C GLU A 78 16.35 1.02 5.72
N PRO A 79 16.34 2.17 5.03
CA PRO A 79 17.16 2.31 3.83
C PRO A 79 18.58 1.88 4.24
N ASP A 80 19.12 0.83 3.63
CA ASP A 80 20.52 0.56 3.74
C ASP A 80 21.28 1.86 3.49
N ASP A 81 22.38 2.10 4.22
CA ASP A 81 23.24 3.29 4.11
C ASP A 81 23.72 3.57 2.67
N ASP A 82 23.55 2.61 1.77
CA ASP A 82 23.77 2.72 0.31
C ASP A 82 22.64 3.43 -0.45
N GLY A 83 21.71 4.12 0.25
CA GLY A 83 20.75 5.05 -0.35
C GLY A 83 19.89 4.43 -1.44
N ASN A 84 19.06 3.43 -1.10
CA ASN A 84 18.09 2.90 -2.07
C ASN A 84 16.96 3.93 -2.32
N GLU A 85 17.36 5.02 -2.99
CA GLU A 85 16.48 6.14 -3.36
C GLU A 85 15.29 5.64 -4.19
N GLU A 86 15.50 4.62 -5.03
CA GLU A 86 14.44 4.03 -5.85
C GLU A 86 13.37 3.33 -5.02
N GLY A 87 13.75 2.51 -4.06
CA GLY A 87 12.80 1.86 -3.16
C GLY A 87 11.99 2.88 -2.36
N SER A 88 12.64 3.94 -1.89
CA SER A 88 11.99 5.05 -1.21
C SER A 88 11.01 5.80 -2.11
N LEU A 89 11.36 6.02 -3.37
CA LEU A 89 10.46 6.63 -4.36
C LEU A 89 9.28 5.72 -4.72
N VAL A 90 9.50 4.41 -4.83
CA VAL A 90 8.42 3.44 -5.08
C VAL A 90 7.45 3.39 -3.89
N ARG A 91 7.96 3.37 -2.64
CA ARG A 91 7.12 3.50 -1.43
C ARG A 91 6.30 4.78 -1.46
N ALA A 92 6.94 5.91 -1.75
CA ALA A 92 6.27 7.19 -1.80
C ALA A 92 5.20 7.24 -2.90
N ALA A 93 5.48 6.67 -4.07
CA ALA A 93 4.52 6.58 -5.18
C ALA A 93 3.30 5.72 -4.80
N ASP A 94 3.51 4.59 -4.11
CA ASP A 94 2.43 3.73 -3.61
C ASP A 94 1.55 4.50 -2.59
N LEU A 95 2.16 5.13 -1.58
CA LEU A 95 1.45 5.91 -0.58
C LEU A 95 0.68 7.10 -1.20
N ILE A 96 1.32 7.87 -2.08
CA ILE A 96 0.66 9.01 -2.73
C ILE A 96 -0.45 8.53 -3.66
N GLY A 97 -0.24 7.43 -4.39
CA GLY A 97 -1.24 6.86 -5.28
C GLY A 97 -2.52 6.43 -4.57
N GLN A 98 -2.40 5.93 -3.34
CA GLN A 98 -3.55 5.56 -2.51
C GLN A 98 -4.16 6.78 -1.82
N LEU A 99 -3.36 7.52 -1.06
CA LEU A 99 -3.83 8.59 -0.17
C LEU A 99 -4.18 9.89 -0.91
N GLY A 100 -3.62 10.11 -2.10
CA GLY A 100 -3.93 11.22 -3.00
C GLY A 100 -5.13 10.96 -3.93
N ASP A 101 -5.78 9.80 -3.82
CA ASP A 101 -7.03 9.55 -4.53
C ASP A 101 -8.13 10.52 -4.02
N PRO A 102 -8.78 11.32 -4.89
CA PRO A 102 -9.86 12.21 -4.48
C PRO A 102 -11.03 11.51 -3.76
N GLN A 103 -11.16 10.19 -3.95
CA GLN A 103 -12.20 9.38 -3.33
C GLN A 103 -11.71 8.63 -2.07
N TYR A 104 -10.48 8.87 -1.60
CA TYR A 104 -9.86 8.10 -0.51
C TYR A 104 -10.78 7.99 0.71
N LEU A 105 -11.27 9.10 1.25
CA LEU A 105 -12.13 9.10 2.43
C LEU A 105 -13.47 8.36 2.23
N ARG A 106 -13.97 8.33 0.99
CA ARG A 106 -15.17 7.55 0.65
C ARG A 106 -14.89 6.05 0.59
N LYS A 107 -13.65 5.67 0.27
CA LYS A 107 -13.21 4.28 0.18
C LYS A 107 -12.79 3.72 1.55
N ALA A 108 -12.60 4.55 2.57
CA ALA A 108 -12.18 4.14 3.90
C ALA A 108 -13.08 3.05 4.50
N ASN A 109 -14.39 3.15 4.28
CA ASN A 109 -15.34 2.13 4.75
C ASN A 109 -15.08 0.76 4.10
N ALA A 110 -14.85 0.69 2.78
CA ALA A 110 -14.51 -0.56 2.10
C ALA A 110 -13.16 -1.10 2.59
N LEU A 111 -12.17 -0.24 2.76
CA LEU A 111 -10.85 -0.60 3.27
C LEU A 111 -10.91 -1.20 4.68
N TYR A 112 -11.79 -0.68 5.55
CA TYR A 112 -12.01 -1.28 6.88
C TYR A 112 -12.44 -2.74 6.77
N TYR A 113 -13.39 -3.07 5.91
CA TYR A 113 -13.86 -4.45 5.75
C TYR A 113 -12.82 -5.37 5.09
N GLU A 114 -11.98 -4.83 4.21
CA GLU A 114 -10.84 -5.56 3.67
C GLU A 114 -9.81 -5.88 4.76
N PHE A 115 -9.52 -4.94 5.65
CA PHE A 115 -8.65 -5.15 6.80
C PHE A 115 -9.26 -6.12 7.82
N GLU A 116 -10.58 -6.06 8.03
CA GLU A 116 -11.30 -7.00 8.92
C GLU A 116 -11.19 -8.43 8.41
N GLU A 117 -11.32 -8.65 7.11
CA GLU A 117 -11.22 -9.97 6.49
C GLU A 117 -9.89 -10.67 6.81
N VAL A 118 -8.80 -9.92 6.96
CA VAL A 118 -7.46 -10.45 7.25
C VAL A 118 -6.99 -10.24 8.69
N GLY A 119 -7.86 -9.71 9.56
CA GLY A 119 -7.56 -9.46 10.97
C GLY A 119 -6.60 -8.30 11.21
N LEU A 120 -6.39 -7.43 10.23
CA LEU A 120 -5.47 -6.30 10.32
C LEU A 120 -6.03 -5.18 11.21
N ASN A 121 -7.35 -4.96 11.25
CA ASN A 121 -7.98 -3.98 12.13
C ASN A 121 -7.58 -4.17 13.59
N ARG A 122 -7.63 -5.43 14.08
CA ARG A 122 -7.19 -5.76 15.44
C ARG A 122 -5.74 -5.40 15.71
N GLN A 123 -4.84 -5.58 14.73
CA GLN A 123 -3.42 -5.26 14.85
C GLN A 123 -3.19 -3.74 14.87
N LEU A 124 -3.99 -2.99 14.13
CA LEU A 124 -3.90 -1.53 14.02
C LEU A 124 -4.74 -0.78 15.08
N GLY A 125 -5.57 -1.50 15.84
CA GLY A 125 -6.43 -0.91 16.86
C GLY A 125 -7.68 -0.21 16.30
N TYR A 126 -8.15 -0.61 15.11
CA TYR A 126 -9.40 -0.10 14.54
C TYR A 126 -10.58 -0.95 14.99
N GLU A 127 -11.60 -0.32 15.57
CA GLU A 127 -12.82 -0.96 16.08
C GLU A 127 -14.02 -0.71 15.14
N SER A 128 -13.93 0.35 14.33
CA SER A 128 -15.00 0.76 13.42
C SER A 128 -14.46 1.38 12.12
N PRO A 129 -15.27 1.43 11.05
CA PRO A 129 -14.88 2.16 9.83
C PRO A 129 -14.59 3.65 10.06
N ALA A 130 -15.19 4.26 11.11
CA ALA A 130 -14.95 5.65 11.46
C ALA A 130 -13.50 5.88 11.88
N ASP A 131 -12.89 4.94 12.61
CA ASP A 131 -11.52 5.04 13.12
C ASP A 131 -10.51 5.24 11.98
N LEU A 132 -10.73 4.60 10.83
CA LEU A 132 -9.87 4.80 9.65
C LEU A 132 -9.86 6.26 9.17
N THR A 133 -10.97 6.96 9.29
CA THR A 133 -11.07 8.36 8.89
C THR A 133 -10.57 9.28 10.00
N GLU A 134 -10.91 8.98 11.25
CA GLU A 134 -10.55 9.79 12.42
C GLU A 134 -9.05 9.73 12.70
N LEU A 135 -8.44 8.55 12.58
CA LEU A 135 -7.01 8.37 12.81
C LEU A 135 -6.16 8.68 11.59
N TYR A 136 -6.78 8.93 10.42
CA TYR A 136 -6.05 9.19 9.17
C TYR A 136 -5.10 10.39 9.24
N PRO A 137 -5.46 11.57 9.80
CA PRO A 137 -4.51 12.67 9.92
C PRO A 137 -3.28 12.30 10.74
N GLN A 138 -3.48 11.62 11.87
CA GLN A 138 -2.36 11.17 12.71
C GLN A 138 -1.48 10.16 11.98
N PHE A 139 -2.06 9.20 11.28
CA PHE A 139 -1.34 8.24 10.44
C PHE A 139 -0.54 8.97 9.36
N TYR A 140 -1.15 9.93 8.68
CA TYR A 140 -0.47 10.71 7.66
C TYR A 140 0.75 11.43 8.22
N TRP A 141 0.60 12.21 9.27
CA TRP A 141 1.69 13.02 9.80
C TRP A 141 2.80 12.19 10.44
N LYS A 142 2.48 11.10 11.14
CA LYS A 142 3.46 10.27 11.84
C LYS A 142 4.13 9.22 10.95
N THR A 143 3.37 8.62 10.04
CA THR A 143 3.82 7.45 9.28
C THR A 143 4.10 7.75 7.81
N VAL A 144 3.23 8.54 7.15
CA VAL A 144 3.32 8.77 5.70
C VAL A 144 4.23 9.94 5.36
N SER A 145 4.04 11.08 6.03
CA SER A 145 4.72 12.34 5.71
C SER A 145 6.25 12.21 5.62
N PRO A 146 6.95 11.50 6.51
CA PRO A 146 8.39 11.32 6.39
C PRO A 146 8.84 10.63 5.09
N HIS A 147 8.03 9.74 4.55
CA HIS A 147 8.37 8.93 3.39
C HIS A 147 8.05 9.59 2.04
N VAL A 148 7.20 10.62 2.00
CA VAL A 148 6.73 11.21 0.74
C VAL A 148 7.44 12.53 0.35
N GLN A 149 8.25 13.12 1.23
CA GLN A 149 8.84 14.44 1.02
C GLN A 149 9.69 14.55 -0.26
N THR A 150 10.53 13.56 -0.52
CA THR A 150 11.37 13.55 -1.73
C THR A 150 10.51 13.42 -2.98
N ALA A 151 9.51 12.53 -2.98
CA ALA A 151 8.61 12.35 -4.12
C ALA A 151 7.78 13.60 -4.40
N ILE A 152 7.35 14.34 -3.38
CA ILE A 152 6.65 15.62 -3.52
C ILE A 152 7.51 16.64 -4.32
N ARG A 153 8.82 16.67 -4.12
CA ARG A 153 9.71 17.55 -4.89
C ARG A 153 9.69 17.21 -6.38
N TYR A 154 9.73 15.91 -6.73
CA TYR A 154 9.63 15.46 -8.12
C TYR A 154 8.24 15.75 -8.72
N LEU A 155 7.18 15.47 -7.99
CA LEU A 155 5.82 15.74 -8.45
C LEU A 155 5.55 17.22 -8.71
N ASN A 156 6.17 18.10 -7.94
CA ASN A 156 5.96 19.56 -8.06
C ASN A 156 6.36 20.15 -9.42
N VAL A 157 7.20 19.45 -10.19
CA VAL A 157 7.67 19.95 -11.51
C VAL A 157 6.59 19.83 -12.61
N THR A 158 5.54 19.05 -12.39
CA THR A 158 4.47 18.86 -13.38
C THR A 158 3.11 19.35 -12.87
N SER A 159 2.21 19.73 -13.77
CA SER A 159 0.84 20.11 -13.40
C SER A 159 0.06 18.92 -12.81
N SER A 160 0.21 17.73 -13.39
CA SER A 160 -0.40 16.51 -12.88
C SER A 160 0.14 16.17 -11.49
N GLY A 161 1.45 16.25 -11.29
CA GLY A 161 2.05 15.99 -9.98
C GLY A 161 1.56 16.96 -8.90
N ARG A 162 1.44 18.26 -9.21
CA ARG A 162 0.85 19.24 -8.30
C ARG A 162 -0.61 18.92 -7.95
N GLN A 163 -1.38 18.35 -8.89
CA GLN A 163 -2.74 17.92 -8.61
C GLN A 163 -2.77 16.74 -7.60
N TRP A 164 -1.87 15.77 -7.74
CA TRP A 164 -1.75 14.67 -6.77
C TRP A 164 -1.38 15.16 -5.38
N ILE A 165 -0.44 16.12 -5.29
CA ILE A 165 -0.07 16.76 -4.02
C ILE A 165 -1.27 17.49 -3.41
N ALA A 166 -2.01 18.27 -4.20
CA ALA A 166 -3.19 18.99 -3.74
C ALA A 166 -4.28 18.03 -3.21
N ASN A 167 -4.53 16.93 -3.91
CA ASN A 167 -5.49 15.92 -3.49
C ASN A 167 -5.05 15.26 -2.16
N LEU A 168 -3.76 14.89 -2.04
CA LEU A 168 -3.19 14.29 -0.85
C LEU A 168 -3.46 15.17 0.40
N TYR A 169 -3.05 16.44 0.34
CA TYR A 169 -3.27 17.37 1.44
C TYR A 169 -4.76 17.69 1.66
N SER A 170 -5.54 17.78 0.59
CA SER A 170 -6.99 17.99 0.71
C SER A 170 -7.67 16.87 1.50
N ASN A 171 -7.27 15.62 1.30
CA ASN A 171 -7.82 14.50 2.06
C ASN A 171 -7.45 14.59 3.55
N VAL A 172 -6.21 14.95 3.87
CA VAL A 172 -5.77 15.12 5.27
C VAL A 172 -6.55 16.23 5.96
N PHE A 173 -6.60 17.42 5.36
CA PHE A 173 -7.30 18.57 5.95
C PHE A 173 -8.81 18.39 6.05
N ARG A 174 -9.42 17.65 5.11
CA ARG A 174 -10.85 17.31 5.22
C ARG A 174 -11.11 16.40 6.40
N ALA A 175 -10.29 15.38 6.63
CA ALA A 175 -10.43 14.51 7.78
C ALA A 175 -10.22 15.29 9.11
N GLU A 176 -9.19 16.16 9.19
CA GLU A 176 -8.95 17.02 10.37
C GLU A 176 -10.15 17.95 10.64
N ARG A 177 -10.70 18.57 9.61
CA ARG A 177 -11.87 19.45 9.75
C ARG A 177 -13.09 18.67 10.22
N ASP A 178 -13.33 17.50 9.66
CA ASP A 178 -14.51 16.70 10.03
C ASP A 178 -14.42 16.24 11.48
N LEU A 179 -13.21 15.91 11.99
CA LEU A 179 -12.96 15.67 13.42
C LEU A 179 -13.30 16.89 14.28
N SER A 180 -12.90 18.09 13.85
CA SER A 180 -13.17 19.33 14.62
C SER A 180 -14.66 19.69 14.67
N LEU A 181 -15.47 19.19 13.72
CA LEU A 181 -16.92 19.43 13.66
C LEU A 181 -17.74 18.43 14.48
N THR A 182 -17.19 17.26 14.78
CA THR A 182 -17.88 16.23 15.59
C THR A 182 -17.95 16.56 17.07
N GLY A 183 -17.26 17.62 17.52
CA GLY A 183 -17.27 18.09 18.89
C GLY A 183 -16.35 17.28 19.84
N PRO A 184 -16.28 17.65 21.12
CA PRO A 184 -15.50 16.91 22.10
C PRO A 184 -16.05 15.48 22.23
N GLU A 185 -15.14 14.54 22.39
CA GLU A 185 -15.44 13.12 22.59
C GLU A 185 -16.53 12.94 23.66
N ARG A 186 -17.50 12.09 23.34
CA ARG A 186 -18.58 11.73 24.29
C ARG A 186 -18.11 10.65 25.22
#